data_c56173dbcb4f24eb288f37a112413a5a
#
_entry.id   c56173dbcb4f24eb288f37a112413a5a
#
_cell.length_a   1.000
_cell.length_b   1.000
_cell.length_c   1.000
_cell.angle_alpha   90.00
_cell.angle_beta   90.00
_cell.angle_gamma   90.00
#
_symmetry.space_group_name_H-M   'P 1'
#
loop_
_entity.id
_entity.type
_entity.pdbx_description
1 polymer ?
#
loop_
_entity_poly.entity_id
_entity_poly.type
_entity_poly.pdbx_seq_one_letter_code
_entity_poly.pdbx_strand_id
1 'polypeptide(L)'
;CRKYGILPGLYIGIRWNSYYGVYDFMVHNDNSPFAKNRQQYYNKLCVKMTEELMSRYGELAMVWFDGGAHGPELGGPDILPVVEKYQPNIIFYHNTQRADIRWGGSETGKVNYPCWGTYPFPYSHSTNQKEIFKNDFQLLKEGDPEGKYYMPAMSDAPLRGHKGRHEWFWEPGDEEHIEPLENLMDMYYGSVGRNSTLILGITPNAEGLIP
;
A
#
# COMPACT_ATOMS: atom_id res chain seq x y z
N CYS A 1 -4.39 19.43 -5.18
CA CYS A 1 -5.47 18.46 -4.94
C CYS A 1 -6.72 19.16 -4.40
N ARG A 2 -6.74 19.72 -3.19
CA ARG A 2 -7.95 20.30 -2.55
C ARG A 2 -8.65 21.38 -3.35
N LYS A 3 -7.90 22.26 -4.06
CA LYS A 3 -8.47 23.28 -4.96
C LYS A 3 -9.43 22.69 -6.01
N TYR A 4 -9.24 21.43 -6.36
CA TYR A 4 -10.05 20.72 -7.38
C TYR A 4 -10.95 19.64 -6.77
N GLY A 5 -11.20 19.68 -5.45
CA GLY A 5 -12.06 18.69 -4.80
C GLY A 5 -11.41 17.30 -4.64
N ILE A 6 -10.10 17.20 -4.82
CA ILE A 6 -9.34 15.93 -4.69
C ILE A 6 -8.70 15.90 -3.31
N LEU A 7 -8.99 14.87 -2.53
CA LEU A 7 -8.35 14.63 -1.25
C LEU A 7 -6.94 14.03 -1.49
N PRO A 8 -5.90 14.58 -0.83
CA PRO A 8 -4.56 14.00 -0.92
C PRO A 8 -4.46 12.71 -0.13
N GLY A 9 -3.66 11.77 -0.62
CA GLY A 9 -3.20 10.60 0.09
C GLY A 9 -1.67 10.53 0.09
N LEU A 10 -1.09 9.68 0.92
CA LEU A 10 0.35 9.49 0.99
C LEU A 10 0.72 8.03 0.84
N TYR A 11 1.78 7.79 0.05
CA TYR A 11 2.43 6.49 -0.11
C TYR A 11 3.76 6.53 0.63
N ILE A 12 4.02 5.53 1.47
CA ILE A 12 5.18 5.46 2.35
C ILE A 12 5.81 4.07 2.26
N GLY A 13 7.10 4.02 1.90
CA GLY A 13 7.89 2.81 1.94
C GLY A 13 8.78 2.76 3.20
N ILE A 14 8.55 1.78 4.07
CA ILE A 14 9.42 1.53 5.25
C ILE A 14 9.96 0.10 5.29
N ARG A 15 9.69 -0.68 4.26
CA ARG A 15 10.09 -2.08 4.18
C ARG A 15 11.57 -2.25 3.89
N TRP A 16 12.14 -1.33 3.11
CA TRP A 16 13.56 -1.32 2.75
C TRP A 16 14.18 0.04 3.01
N ASN A 17 15.38 0.05 3.54
CA ASN A 17 16.16 1.26 3.70
C ASN A 17 17.66 0.92 3.68
N SER A 18 18.34 1.21 2.58
CA SER A 18 19.75 0.87 2.41
C SER A 18 20.67 1.63 3.35
N TYR A 19 20.35 2.87 3.72
CA TYR A 19 21.17 3.64 4.66
C TYR A 19 21.22 3.01 6.06
N TYR A 20 20.06 2.50 6.54
CA TYR A 20 19.98 1.79 7.81
C TYR A 20 20.27 0.31 7.69
N GLY A 21 20.46 -0.21 6.49
CA GLY A 21 20.61 -1.64 6.24
C GLY A 21 19.35 -2.44 6.58
N VAL A 22 18.19 -1.82 6.38
CA VAL A 22 16.89 -2.47 6.58
C VAL A 22 16.51 -3.22 5.32
N TYR A 23 16.25 -4.48 5.49
CA TYR A 23 15.68 -5.36 4.48
C TYR A 23 14.48 -6.10 5.08
N ASP A 24 13.36 -6.02 4.41
CA ASP A 24 12.13 -6.66 4.85
C ASP A 24 11.75 -6.28 6.30
N PHE A 25 11.67 -4.96 6.53
CA PHE A 25 11.34 -4.26 7.78
C PHE A 25 12.44 -4.29 8.86
N MET A 26 13.41 -5.18 8.77
CA MET A 26 14.38 -5.38 9.82
C MET A 26 15.80 -5.05 9.36
N VAL A 27 16.58 -4.45 10.27
CA VAL A 27 18.02 -4.33 10.08
C VAL A 27 18.60 -5.75 10.01
N HIS A 28 19.46 -5.99 9.02
CA HIS A 28 20.18 -7.26 8.95
C HIS A 28 20.87 -7.54 10.28
N ASN A 29 20.41 -8.57 10.97
CA ASN A 29 20.79 -8.83 12.34
C ASN A 29 21.93 -9.88 12.36
N ASP A 30 23.11 -9.41 12.69
CA ASP A 30 24.28 -10.23 13.02
C ASP A 30 24.40 -10.52 14.54
N ASN A 31 23.33 -10.25 15.31
CA ASN A 31 23.27 -10.30 16.77
C ASN A 31 24.21 -9.32 17.50
N SER A 32 24.78 -8.36 16.78
CA SER A 32 25.63 -7.34 17.39
C SER A 32 24.78 -6.27 18.10
N PRO A 33 25.32 -5.61 19.14
CA PRO A 33 24.67 -4.44 19.76
C PRO A 33 24.44 -3.30 18.76
N PHE A 34 25.26 -3.23 17.72
CA PHE A 34 25.16 -2.22 16.67
C PHE A 34 23.89 -2.41 15.81
N ALA A 35 23.58 -3.64 15.40
CA ALA A 35 22.37 -3.94 14.64
C ALA A 35 21.11 -3.60 15.43
N LYS A 36 21.07 -3.94 16.72
CA LYS A 36 19.96 -3.62 17.63
C LYS A 36 19.73 -2.11 17.78
N ASN A 37 20.80 -1.36 17.98
CA ASN A 37 20.70 0.11 18.08
C ASN A 37 20.22 0.72 16.76
N ARG A 38 20.71 0.22 15.62
CA ARG A 38 20.31 0.70 14.29
C ARG A 38 18.81 0.48 14.03
N GLN A 39 18.26 -0.67 14.43
CA GLN A 39 16.82 -0.93 14.34
C GLN A 39 16.01 0.07 15.17
N GLN A 40 16.46 0.36 16.39
CA GLN A 40 15.79 1.35 17.25
C GLN A 40 15.81 2.76 16.65
N TYR A 41 16.93 3.16 16.06
CA TYR A 41 17.03 4.46 15.36
C TYR A 41 16.12 4.50 14.12
N TYR A 42 16.08 3.42 13.37
CA TYR A 42 15.18 3.32 12.21
C TYR A 42 13.72 3.40 12.63
N ASN A 43 13.31 2.65 13.64
CA ASN A 43 11.94 2.70 14.16
C ASN A 43 11.56 4.12 14.62
N LYS A 44 12.44 4.82 15.33
CA LYS A 44 12.24 6.23 15.72
C LYS A 44 12.12 7.16 14.51
N LEU A 45 12.92 6.94 13.48
CA LEU A 45 12.83 7.71 12.23
C LEU A 45 11.44 7.51 11.59
N CYS A 46 10.98 6.27 11.44
CA CYS A 46 9.68 5.95 10.85
C CYS A 46 8.52 6.60 11.62
N VAL A 47 8.56 6.53 12.97
CA VAL A 47 7.54 7.17 13.82
C VAL A 47 7.54 8.69 13.62
N LYS A 48 8.69 9.35 13.64
CA LYS A 48 8.79 10.81 13.45
C LYS A 48 8.38 11.24 12.04
N MET A 49 8.80 10.50 11.03
CA MET A 49 8.38 10.74 9.64
C MET A 49 6.86 10.63 9.52
N THR A 50 6.28 9.58 10.08
CA THR A 50 4.81 9.39 10.09
C THR A 50 4.12 10.55 10.84
N GLU A 51 4.63 10.97 11.99
CA GLU A 51 4.08 12.10 12.74
C GLU A 51 4.10 13.39 11.92
N GLU A 52 5.20 13.69 11.26
CA GLU A 52 5.33 14.86 10.40
C GLU A 52 4.32 14.81 9.24
N LEU A 53 4.22 13.68 8.55
CA LEU A 53 3.33 13.50 7.41
C LEU A 53 1.85 13.56 7.82
N MET A 54 1.48 12.98 8.95
CA MET A 54 0.09 12.97 9.42
C MET A 54 -0.36 14.30 10.01
N SER A 55 0.56 15.11 10.55
CA SER A 55 0.21 16.35 11.28
C SER A 55 0.33 17.63 10.44
N ARG A 56 1.11 17.67 9.34
CA ARG A 56 1.46 18.92 8.67
C ARG A 56 0.76 19.17 7.33
N TYR A 57 0.10 18.16 6.77
CA TYR A 57 -0.49 18.27 5.43
C TYR A 57 -2.02 18.38 5.44
N GLY A 58 -2.64 18.58 6.62
CA GLY A 58 -4.07 18.66 6.81
C GLY A 58 -4.76 17.31 6.61
N GLU A 59 -6.06 17.30 6.37
CA GLU A 59 -6.83 16.07 6.19
C GLU A 59 -6.34 15.27 4.98
N LEU A 60 -6.13 13.98 5.19
CA LEU A 60 -5.68 13.01 4.19
C LEU A 60 -6.77 11.96 3.98
N ALA A 61 -6.96 11.55 2.72
CA ALA A 61 -7.90 10.47 2.40
C ALA A 61 -7.34 9.10 2.79
N MET A 62 -6.06 8.89 2.52
CA MET A 62 -5.43 7.57 2.66
C MET A 62 -3.96 7.70 3.01
N VAL A 63 -3.46 6.75 3.79
CA VAL A 63 -2.04 6.45 3.89
C VAL A 63 -1.78 5.00 3.47
N TRP A 64 -0.84 4.83 2.58
CA TRP A 64 -0.43 3.52 2.06
C TRP A 64 0.98 3.21 2.49
N PHE A 65 1.14 2.22 3.36
CA PHE A 65 2.45 1.63 3.64
C PHE A 65 2.69 0.47 2.68
N ASP A 66 3.55 0.69 1.69
CA ASP A 66 3.85 -0.31 0.67
C ASP A 66 4.49 -1.57 1.26
N GLY A 67 3.93 -2.73 0.90
CA GLY A 67 4.28 -4.01 1.53
C GLY A 67 3.90 -4.09 3.01
N GLY A 68 3.20 -3.10 3.54
CA GLY A 68 2.77 -2.99 4.92
C GLY A 68 3.78 -2.36 5.86
N ALA A 69 3.42 -2.38 7.14
CA ALA A 69 4.28 -1.97 8.24
C ALA A 69 4.20 -3.01 9.36
N HIS A 70 5.34 -3.49 9.82
CA HIS A 70 5.40 -4.30 11.02
C HIS A 70 5.17 -3.42 12.25
N GLY A 71 4.30 -3.84 13.14
CA GLY A 71 4.12 -3.21 14.43
C GLY A 71 5.21 -3.61 15.45
N PRO A 72 5.14 -3.04 16.67
CA PRO A 72 6.12 -3.32 17.73
C PRO A 72 6.23 -4.80 18.10
N GLU A 73 5.14 -5.55 17.96
CA GLU A 73 5.09 -7.00 18.23
C GLU A 73 6.02 -7.82 17.33
N LEU A 74 6.37 -7.27 16.17
CA LEU A 74 7.35 -7.84 15.24
C LEU A 74 8.68 -7.08 15.23
N GLY A 75 8.89 -6.17 16.19
CA GLY A 75 10.10 -5.35 16.30
C GLY A 75 10.12 -4.12 15.38
N GLY A 76 9.03 -3.83 14.71
CA GLY A 76 8.88 -2.66 13.85
C GLY A 76 8.53 -1.36 14.61
N PRO A 77 8.32 -0.25 13.87
CA PRO A 77 7.95 1.02 14.47
C PRO A 77 6.48 1.06 14.90
N ASP A 78 6.21 1.72 16.03
CA ASP A 78 4.85 1.92 16.54
C ASP A 78 4.19 3.15 15.87
N ILE A 79 3.73 2.97 14.64
CA ILE A 79 3.17 4.05 13.81
C ILE A 79 1.66 4.21 13.96
N LEU A 80 0.93 3.16 14.28
CA LEU A 80 -0.54 3.18 14.32
C LEU A 80 -1.09 4.24 15.29
N PRO A 81 -0.60 4.38 16.54
CA PRO A 81 -1.07 5.43 17.44
C PRO A 81 -0.86 6.85 16.90
N VAL A 82 0.19 7.07 16.11
CA VAL A 82 0.47 8.37 15.47
C VAL A 82 -0.57 8.66 14.39
N VAL A 83 -0.87 7.67 13.55
CA VAL A 83 -1.89 7.80 12.49
C VAL A 83 -3.26 8.08 13.13
N GLU A 84 -3.66 7.30 14.12
CA GLU A 84 -4.95 7.46 14.81
C GLU A 84 -5.09 8.81 15.55
N LYS A 85 -4.00 9.30 16.12
CA LYS A 85 -3.98 10.61 16.79
C LYS A 85 -4.24 11.78 15.84
N TYR A 86 -3.60 11.79 14.69
CA TYR A 86 -3.61 12.94 13.77
C TYR A 86 -4.61 12.80 12.64
N GLN A 87 -4.95 11.58 12.24
CA GLN A 87 -5.82 11.28 11.09
C GLN A 87 -6.78 10.12 11.46
N PRO A 88 -7.70 10.31 12.42
CA PRO A 88 -8.54 9.22 12.93
C PRO A 88 -9.46 8.59 11.86
N ASN A 89 -9.82 9.35 10.82
CA ASN A 89 -10.72 8.93 9.76
C ASN A 89 -10.01 8.52 8.46
N ILE A 90 -8.67 8.48 8.46
CA ILE A 90 -7.90 8.12 7.28
C ILE A 90 -8.13 6.66 6.90
N ILE A 91 -8.20 6.37 5.61
CA ILE A 91 -8.07 5.00 5.12
C ILE A 91 -6.63 4.56 5.33
N PHE A 92 -6.44 3.59 6.21
CA PHE A 92 -5.12 3.07 6.56
C PHE A 92 -4.84 1.76 5.82
N TYR A 93 -3.85 1.75 4.99
CA TYR A 93 -3.32 0.57 4.33
C TYR A 93 -1.80 0.49 4.54
N HIS A 94 -1.27 -0.52 5.15
CA HIS A 94 -1.81 -1.45 6.16
C HIS A 94 -0.68 -1.76 7.14
N ASN A 95 -1.02 -2.21 8.33
CA ASN A 95 -0.03 -2.84 9.19
C ASN A 95 -0.58 -4.14 9.80
N THR A 96 0.22 -4.77 10.68
CA THR A 96 -0.15 -6.02 11.35
C THR A 96 -1.25 -5.87 12.39
N GLN A 97 -1.67 -4.65 12.72
CA GLN A 97 -2.65 -4.35 13.76
C GLN A 97 -3.98 -3.83 13.18
N ARG A 98 -3.94 -3.16 12.02
CA ARG A 98 -5.09 -2.55 11.35
C ARG A 98 -4.93 -2.52 9.84
N ALA A 99 -6.00 -2.77 9.11
CA ALA A 99 -6.17 -2.40 7.72
C ALA A 99 -7.62 -2.03 7.44
N ASP A 100 -7.86 -0.96 6.68
CA ASP A 100 -9.20 -0.55 6.28
C ASP A 100 -9.54 -1.03 4.87
N ILE A 101 -8.54 -1.39 4.09
CA ILE A 101 -8.64 -2.02 2.77
C ILE A 101 -7.62 -3.15 2.66
N ARG A 102 -7.84 -4.07 1.74
CA ARG A 102 -6.90 -5.15 1.41
C ARG A 102 -6.43 -5.05 -0.03
N TRP A 103 -5.24 -5.55 -0.30
CA TRP A 103 -4.75 -5.70 -1.66
C TRP A 103 -5.47 -6.84 -2.38
N GLY A 104 -5.91 -6.61 -3.61
CA GLY A 104 -6.65 -7.61 -4.41
C GLY A 104 -5.80 -8.73 -5.00
N GLY A 105 -4.50 -8.77 -4.67
CA GLY A 105 -3.60 -9.87 -4.99
C GLY A 105 -2.95 -9.81 -6.36
N SER A 106 -3.08 -8.71 -7.09
CA SER A 106 -2.37 -8.48 -8.36
C SER A 106 -2.25 -7.00 -8.68
N GLU A 107 -1.22 -6.63 -9.43
CA GLU A 107 -0.98 -5.27 -9.94
C GLU A 107 -1.48 -5.13 -11.40
N THR A 108 -2.60 -5.77 -11.70
CA THR A 108 -3.21 -5.75 -13.05
C THR A 108 -4.38 -4.77 -13.17
N GLY A 109 -4.69 -4.03 -12.09
CA GLY A 109 -5.87 -3.18 -12.03
C GLY A 109 -7.19 -3.96 -11.98
N LYS A 110 -7.16 -5.27 -11.66
CA LYS A 110 -8.35 -6.13 -11.62
C LYS A 110 -8.35 -6.99 -10.37
N VAL A 111 -9.54 -7.37 -9.93
CA VAL A 111 -9.74 -8.33 -8.84
C VAL A 111 -10.46 -9.57 -9.34
N ASN A 112 -10.42 -10.63 -8.55
CA ASN A 112 -11.18 -11.84 -8.81
C ASN A 112 -12.69 -11.57 -8.78
N TYR A 113 -13.45 -12.53 -9.29
CA TYR A 113 -14.89 -12.56 -9.12
C TYR A 113 -15.28 -13.95 -8.54
N PRO A 114 -16.03 -13.98 -7.42
CA PRO A 114 -16.53 -12.84 -6.65
C PRO A 114 -15.44 -12.07 -5.89
N CYS A 115 -15.73 -10.82 -5.51
CA CYS A 115 -14.88 -9.99 -4.64
C CYS A 115 -15.74 -9.39 -3.53
N TRP A 116 -15.65 -10.00 -2.34
CA TRP A 116 -16.44 -9.59 -1.18
C TRP A 116 -15.79 -8.39 -0.47
N GLY A 117 -16.60 -7.46 0.00
CA GLY A 117 -16.15 -6.29 0.77
C GLY A 117 -15.87 -6.60 2.25
N THR A 118 -15.98 -7.85 2.65
CA THR A 118 -15.81 -8.32 4.03
C THR A 118 -14.63 -9.26 4.18
N TYR A 119 -14.09 -9.31 5.42
CA TYR A 119 -12.89 -10.06 5.74
C TYR A 119 -12.97 -10.61 7.18
N PRO A 120 -12.36 -11.75 7.49
CA PRO A 120 -12.48 -12.34 8.82
C PRO A 120 -11.63 -11.66 9.90
N PHE A 121 -10.62 -10.86 9.49
CA PHE A 121 -9.66 -10.22 10.40
C PHE A 121 -9.72 -8.69 10.30
N PRO A 122 -9.38 -7.94 11.37
CA PRO A 122 -9.33 -6.47 11.35
C PRO A 122 -8.04 -5.92 10.72
N TYR A 123 -7.22 -6.77 10.13
CA TYR A 123 -5.96 -6.44 9.45
C TYR A 123 -5.80 -7.29 8.19
N SER A 124 -5.16 -6.75 7.18
CA SER A 124 -4.71 -7.52 6.03
C SER A 124 -3.26 -7.95 6.27
N HIS A 125 -2.95 -9.18 5.85
CA HIS A 125 -1.62 -9.74 6.10
C HIS A 125 -0.54 -8.99 5.34
N SER A 126 0.55 -8.68 6.03
CA SER A 126 1.81 -8.37 5.37
C SER A 126 2.44 -9.67 4.84
N THR A 127 3.18 -9.56 3.75
CA THR A 127 3.80 -10.69 3.04
C THR A 127 4.70 -11.59 3.90
N ASN A 128 5.04 -11.20 5.11
CA ASN A 128 5.99 -11.89 5.98
C ASN A 128 5.40 -12.80 7.04
N GLN A 129 4.10 -12.87 7.17
CA GLN A 129 3.47 -13.91 8.00
C GLN A 129 3.34 -15.19 7.19
N LYS A 130 4.49 -15.85 6.96
CA LYS A 130 4.63 -17.01 6.07
C LYS A 130 3.66 -18.16 6.31
N GLU A 131 3.16 -18.31 7.53
CA GLU A 131 2.22 -19.38 7.89
C GLU A 131 0.78 -19.06 7.50
N ILE A 132 0.39 -17.81 7.62
CA ILE A 132 -0.97 -17.35 7.29
C ILE A 132 -1.12 -17.25 5.76
N PHE A 133 -0.07 -16.84 5.06
CA PHE A 133 -0.08 -16.64 3.60
C PHE A 133 -0.26 -17.92 2.77
N LYS A 134 0.22 -19.05 3.24
CA LYS A 134 0.11 -20.30 2.47
C LYS A 134 -1.34 -20.76 2.26
N ASN A 135 -2.25 -20.39 3.16
CA ASN A 135 -3.64 -20.82 3.11
C ASN A 135 -4.62 -19.70 2.71
N ASP A 136 -4.20 -18.42 2.71
CA ASP A 136 -5.12 -17.29 2.66
C ASP A 136 -4.92 -16.31 1.50
N PHE A 137 -4.07 -16.65 0.52
CA PHE A 137 -3.91 -15.78 -0.66
C PHE A 137 -5.20 -15.69 -1.48
N GLN A 138 -5.98 -16.75 -1.50
CA GLN A 138 -7.30 -16.76 -2.11
C GLN A 138 -8.27 -15.86 -1.33
N LEU A 139 -8.26 -15.96 0.00
CA LEU A 139 -9.05 -15.11 0.86
C LEU A 139 -8.70 -13.62 0.66
N LEU A 140 -7.41 -13.29 0.52
CA LEU A 140 -6.98 -11.94 0.21
C LEU A 140 -7.57 -11.42 -1.10
N LYS A 141 -7.60 -12.26 -2.13
CA LYS A 141 -8.16 -11.92 -3.45
C LYS A 141 -9.67 -11.77 -3.46
N GLU A 142 -10.37 -12.67 -2.80
CA GLU A 142 -11.82 -12.80 -2.91
C GLU A 142 -12.57 -12.18 -1.73
N GLY A 143 -11.92 -12.04 -0.56
CA GLY A 143 -12.61 -11.71 0.69
C GLY A 143 -13.43 -12.87 1.23
N ASP A 144 -14.27 -12.62 2.22
CA ASP A 144 -15.08 -13.62 2.89
C ASP A 144 -16.51 -13.10 3.06
N PRO A 145 -17.53 -13.75 2.44
CA PRO A 145 -18.92 -13.31 2.59
C PRO A 145 -19.42 -13.34 4.03
N GLU A 146 -18.85 -14.21 4.88
CA GLU A 146 -19.16 -14.31 6.31
C GLU A 146 -18.21 -13.49 7.19
N GLY A 147 -17.32 -12.71 6.58
CA GLY A 147 -16.34 -11.89 7.28
C GLY A 147 -16.96 -10.81 8.15
N LYS A 148 -16.42 -10.63 9.37
CA LYS A 148 -16.94 -9.70 10.37
C LYS A 148 -16.53 -8.24 10.15
N TYR A 149 -15.48 -8.01 9.37
CA TYR A 149 -14.88 -6.68 9.18
C TYR A 149 -15.11 -6.20 7.77
N TYR A 150 -15.52 -4.95 7.62
CA TYR A 150 -15.58 -4.30 6.32
C TYR A 150 -14.15 -3.95 5.88
N MET A 151 -13.68 -4.60 4.86
CA MET A 151 -12.34 -4.43 4.30
C MET A 151 -12.38 -4.68 2.79
N PRO A 152 -12.89 -3.72 2.01
CA PRO A 152 -12.99 -3.85 0.57
C PRO A 152 -11.62 -4.01 -0.07
N ALA A 153 -11.57 -4.63 -1.23
CA ALA A 153 -10.34 -4.76 -1.98
C ALA A 153 -9.94 -3.44 -2.66
N MET A 154 -8.65 -3.26 -2.85
CA MET A 154 -8.11 -2.35 -3.84
C MET A 154 -7.28 -3.14 -4.86
N SER A 155 -7.26 -2.68 -6.10
CA SER A 155 -6.40 -3.19 -7.16
C SER A 155 -5.59 -2.05 -7.75
N ASP A 156 -4.35 -2.28 -7.97
CA ASP A 156 -3.42 -1.31 -8.50
C ASP A 156 -2.85 -1.75 -9.85
N ALA A 157 -2.47 -0.79 -10.66
CA ALA A 157 -1.76 -1.00 -11.92
C ALA A 157 -1.00 0.26 -12.31
N PRO A 158 0.15 0.14 -12.96
CA PRO A 158 0.79 1.28 -13.58
C PRO A 158 0.04 1.69 -14.87
N LEU A 159 -0.03 2.99 -15.14
CA LEU A 159 -0.50 3.48 -16.43
C LEU A 159 0.38 2.99 -17.59
N ARG A 160 1.65 2.72 -17.31
CA ARG A 160 2.67 2.24 -18.26
C ARG A 160 2.82 0.72 -18.17
N GLY A 161 1.74 0.00 -18.49
CA GLY A 161 1.68 -1.46 -18.48
C GLY A 161 1.52 -2.12 -19.83
N HIS A 162 1.32 -1.33 -20.91
CA HIS A 162 1.04 -1.84 -22.26
C HIS A 162 2.23 -2.59 -22.87
N LYS A 163 1.95 -3.53 -23.75
CA LYS A 163 2.95 -4.35 -24.47
C LYS A 163 3.93 -5.08 -23.55
N GLY A 164 3.44 -5.54 -22.40
CA GLY A 164 4.22 -6.36 -21.45
C GLY A 164 5.19 -5.58 -20.58
N ARG A 165 5.14 -4.25 -20.58
CA ARG A 165 5.80 -3.44 -19.54
C ARG A 165 5.01 -3.51 -18.22
N HIS A 166 5.72 -3.19 -17.12
CA HIS A 166 5.12 -3.03 -15.80
C HIS A 166 5.94 -1.99 -15.04
N GLU A 167 5.73 -0.71 -15.39
CA GLU A 167 6.58 0.38 -14.92
C GLU A 167 5.81 1.39 -14.09
N TRP A 168 6.25 1.58 -12.87
CA TRP A 168 5.70 2.57 -11.93
C TRP A 168 6.31 3.97 -12.09
N PHE A 169 7.38 4.09 -12.87
CA PHE A 169 8.11 5.33 -13.09
C PHE A 169 8.19 5.66 -14.57
N TRP A 170 8.31 6.95 -14.85
CA TRP A 170 8.49 7.44 -16.22
C TRP A 170 9.91 7.22 -16.70
N GLU A 171 10.04 6.88 -17.98
CA GLU A 171 11.29 6.84 -18.73
C GLU A 171 11.14 7.60 -20.04
N PRO A 172 12.22 8.24 -20.59
CA PRO A 172 12.15 8.86 -21.90
C PRO A 172 11.79 7.86 -22.99
N GLY A 173 10.80 8.20 -23.82
CA GLY A 173 10.38 7.38 -24.96
C GLY A 173 9.47 6.19 -24.59
N ASP A 174 8.86 6.19 -23.41
CA ASP A 174 7.98 5.11 -22.95
C ASP A 174 6.48 5.32 -23.27
N GLU A 175 6.15 6.34 -24.09
CA GLU A 175 4.77 6.69 -24.42
C GLU A 175 4.01 5.54 -25.09
N GLU A 176 4.67 4.69 -25.86
CA GLU A 176 4.04 3.51 -26.48
C GLU A 176 3.61 2.43 -25.49
N HIS A 177 4.07 2.54 -24.24
CA HIS A 177 3.70 1.62 -23.15
C HIS A 177 2.56 2.14 -22.28
N ILE A 178 2.00 3.30 -22.61
CA ILE A 178 0.79 3.80 -21.96
C ILE A 178 -0.39 2.92 -22.35
N GLU A 179 -1.16 2.51 -21.34
CA GLU A 179 -2.34 1.67 -21.55
C GLU A 179 -3.38 2.38 -22.44
N PRO A 180 -3.86 1.75 -23.50
CA PRO A 180 -4.92 2.31 -24.31
C PRO A 180 -6.24 2.38 -23.53
N LEU A 181 -7.15 3.26 -23.95
CA LEU A 181 -8.43 3.48 -23.27
C LEU A 181 -9.22 2.19 -23.04
N GLU A 182 -9.21 1.28 -23.98
CA GLU A 182 -9.91 -0.01 -23.85
C GLU A 182 -9.38 -0.85 -22.69
N ASN A 183 -8.07 -0.88 -22.48
CA ASN A 183 -7.44 -1.58 -21.36
C ASN A 183 -7.76 -0.89 -20.01
N LEU A 184 -7.74 0.45 -19.99
CA LEU A 184 -8.12 1.21 -18.81
C LEU A 184 -9.60 0.99 -18.42
N MET A 185 -10.48 0.92 -19.42
CA MET A 185 -11.89 0.58 -19.18
C MET A 185 -12.06 -0.85 -18.69
N ASP A 186 -11.27 -1.80 -19.20
CA ASP A 186 -11.28 -3.18 -18.74
C ASP A 186 -10.75 -3.29 -17.28
N MET A 187 -9.75 -2.51 -16.91
CA MET A 187 -9.32 -2.35 -15.51
C MET A 187 -10.45 -1.78 -14.64
N TYR A 188 -11.13 -0.73 -15.11
CA TYR A 188 -12.24 -0.12 -14.38
C TYR A 188 -13.38 -1.13 -14.12
N TYR A 189 -13.81 -1.85 -15.14
CA TYR A 189 -14.85 -2.86 -14.98
C TYR A 189 -14.37 -4.09 -14.20
N GLY A 190 -13.10 -4.43 -14.32
CA GLY A 190 -12.46 -5.54 -13.60
C GLY A 190 -12.14 -5.24 -12.13
N SER A 191 -12.25 -3.97 -11.71
CA SER A 191 -12.01 -3.52 -10.33
C SER A 191 -13.24 -2.88 -9.71
N VAL A 192 -13.60 -1.65 -10.12
CA VAL A 192 -14.75 -0.92 -9.60
C VAL A 192 -16.05 -1.68 -9.88
N GLY A 193 -16.18 -2.28 -11.06
CA GLY A 193 -17.30 -3.15 -11.42
C GLY A 193 -17.35 -4.45 -10.62
N ARG A 194 -16.32 -4.78 -9.85
CA ARG A 194 -16.21 -5.96 -8.97
C ARG A 194 -16.02 -5.61 -7.50
N ASN A 195 -16.59 -4.48 -7.08
CA ASN A 195 -16.55 -4.06 -5.67
C ASN A 195 -15.14 -3.79 -5.12
N SER A 196 -14.25 -3.24 -5.96
CA SER A 196 -12.89 -2.87 -5.60
C SER A 196 -12.59 -1.42 -5.93
N THR A 197 -11.63 -0.83 -5.25
CA THR A 197 -11.09 0.49 -5.61
C THR A 197 -9.96 0.31 -6.61
N LEU A 198 -10.00 1.01 -7.75
CA LEU A 198 -8.89 1.08 -8.69
C LEU A 198 -7.90 2.15 -8.24
N ILE A 199 -6.63 1.78 -8.13
CA ILE A 199 -5.51 2.69 -7.92
C ILE A 199 -4.60 2.64 -9.14
N LEU A 200 -4.57 3.73 -9.90
CA LEU A 200 -3.78 3.81 -11.11
C LEU A 200 -2.52 4.65 -10.87
N GLY A 201 -1.35 4.06 -11.12
CA GLY A 201 -0.06 4.73 -11.04
C GLY A 201 0.15 5.67 -12.22
N ILE A 202 -0.26 6.93 -12.07
CA ILE A 202 -0.15 7.96 -13.10
C ILE A 202 1.12 8.77 -12.85
N THR A 203 2.18 8.44 -13.57
CA THR A 203 3.49 9.07 -13.39
C THR A 203 3.67 10.21 -14.37
N PRO A 204 3.96 11.44 -13.93
CA PRO A 204 4.23 12.56 -14.81
C PRO A 204 5.58 12.39 -15.52
N ASN A 205 5.71 12.99 -16.70
CA ASN A 205 6.98 13.10 -17.42
C ASN A 205 7.91 14.15 -16.76
N ALA A 206 9.07 14.39 -17.36
CA ALA A 206 10.05 15.38 -16.85
C ALA A 206 9.52 16.82 -16.82
N GLU A 207 8.47 17.14 -17.57
CA GLU A 207 7.80 18.45 -17.60
C GLU A 207 6.68 18.56 -16.57
N GLY A 208 6.39 17.49 -15.83
CA GLY A 208 5.29 17.41 -14.87
C GLY A 208 3.92 17.20 -15.53
N LEU A 209 3.88 16.79 -16.77
CA LEU A 209 2.66 16.50 -17.52
C LEU A 209 2.35 15.01 -17.51
N ILE A 210 1.09 14.69 -17.51
CA ILE A 210 0.58 13.33 -17.75
C ILE A 210 0.37 13.22 -19.25
N PRO A 211 1.09 12.32 -19.95
CA PRO A 211 0.98 12.17 -21.40
C PRO A 211 -0.36 11.57 -21.80
#